data_e34708490382dfe1ed9d486a01332ca6
#
_entry.id   e34708490382dfe1ed9d486a01332ca6
#
_cell.length_a   1.000
_cell.length_b   1.000
_cell.length_c   1.000
_cell.angle_alpha   90.00
_cell.angle_beta   90.00
_cell.angle_gamma   90.00
#
_symmetry.space_group_name_H-M   'P 1'
#
loop_
_entity.id
_entity.type
_entity.pdbx_description
1 polymer ?
#
loop_
_entity_poly.entity_id
_entity_poly.type
_entity_poly.pdbx_seq_one_letter_code
_entity_poly.pdbx_strand_id
1 'polypeptide(L)'
;MNQKTLLRILPFLFLTAFLTALVLATACQKTKPPTEEVLPMDRVTSSPVGTSQTVLHKTLSLKSSVTFPFDIPPHAVRPHLHGIFESFVREVHGASDDTANVDFLIVNADQYDDLTSNRPSEALFSVQASHNQSVNLDLPASLDRPVEYYQVFRAAKGVPKVIEADFRVDF
;
A
#
# COMPACT_ATOMS: atom_id res chain seq x y z
N MET A 1 -45.40 -41.26 38.83
CA MET A 1 -44.60 -40.78 37.70
C MET A 1 -43.67 -39.70 38.23
N ASN A 2 -42.39 -39.91 38.17
CA ASN A 2 -41.38 -39.15 38.95
C ASN A 2 -41.12 -37.79 38.29
N GLN A 3 -41.27 -36.71 39.04
CA GLN A 3 -41.12 -35.34 38.54
C GLN A 3 -39.79 -35.05 37.83
N LYS A 4 -38.74 -35.81 38.12
CA LYS A 4 -37.42 -35.74 37.48
C LYS A 4 -37.37 -36.27 36.04
N THR A 5 -38.35 -37.12 35.67
CA THR A 5 -38.40 -37.70 34.29
C THR A 5 -39.10 -36.74 33.33
N LEU A 6 -40.05 -35.92 33.84
CA LEU A 6 -40.74 -34.92 33.01
C LEU A 6 -39.85 -33.76 32.58
N LEU A 7 -38.90 -33.41 33.44
CA LEU A 7 -37.98 -32.28 33.17
C LEU A 7 -36.91 -32.59 32.12
N ARG A 8 -36.65 -33.89 31.89
CA ARG A 8 -35.65 -34.32 30.88
C ARG A 8 -36.21 -34.47 29.48
N ILE A 9 -37.52 -34.60 29.33
CA ILE A 9 -38.19 -34.82 28.03
C ILE A 9 -38.56 -33.47 27.39
N LEU A 10 -38.77 -32.43 28.19
CA LEU A 10 -39.17 -31.11 27.71
C LEU A 10 -38.19 -30.47 26.72
N PRO A 11 -36.86 -30.50 26.93
CA PRO A 11 -35.92 -29.88 25.97
C PRO A 11 -35.83 -30.63 24.64
N PHE A 12 -36.11 -31.92 24.62
CA PHE A 12 -36.10 -32.70 23.39
C PHE A 12 -37.32 -32.41 22.49
N LEU A 13 -38.46 -32.11 23.09
CA LEU A 13 -39.68 -31.78 22.34
C LEU A 13 -39.59 -30.40 21.67
N PHE A 14 -38.90 -29.44 22.31
CA PHE A 14 -38.66 -28.12 21.70
C PHE A 14 -37.63 -28.18 20.57
N LEU A 15 -36.62 -29.07 20.67
CA LEU A 15 -35.58 -29.20 19.65
C LEU A 15 -36.16 -29.80 18.35
N THR A 16 -37.07 -30.78 18.45
CA THR A 16 -37.71 -31.40 17.27
C THR A 16 -38.70 -30.47 16.58
N ALA A 17 -39.43 -29.64 17.33
CA ALA A 17 -40.35 -28.66 16.78
C ALA A 17 -39.62 -27.52 16.03
N PHE A 18 -38.43 -27.14 16.51
CA PHE A 18 -37.61 -26.09 15.85
C PHE A 18 -36.98 -26.61 14.55
N LEU A 19 -36.58 -27.90 14.51
CA LEU A 19 -35.96 -28.49 13.33
C LEU A 19 -36.97 -28.68 12.18
N THR A 20 -38.22 -28.99 12.49
CA THR A 20 -39.27 -29.13 11.44
C THR A 20 -39.73 -27.80 10.88
N ALA A 21 -39.69 -26.70 11.65
CA ALA A 21 -40.00 -25.38 11.16
C ALA A 21 -38.92 -24.84 10.20
N LEU A 22 -37.66 -25.22 10.40
CA LEU A 22 -36.55 -24.78 9.54
C LEU A 22 -36.57 -25.44 8.15
N VAL A 23 -37.07 -26.64 8.02
CA VAL A 23 -37.14 -27.39 6.74
C VAL A 23 -38.27 -26.86 5.84
N LEU A 24 -39.35 -26.32 6.41
CA LEU A 24 -40.47 -25.77 5.63
C LEU A 24 -40.22 -24.37 5.07
N ALA A 25 -39.22 -23.63 5.59
CA ALA A 25 -38.89 -22.28 5.12
C ALA A 25 -38.04 -22.27 3.84
N THR A 26 -37.45 -23.41 3.43
CA THR A 26 -36.56 -23.49 2.26
C THR A 26 -37.27 -23.89 0.96
N ALA A 27 -38.56 -24.14 0.95
CA ALA A 27 -39.28 -24.68 -0.20
C ALA A 27 -39.96 -23.61 -1.10
N CYS A 28 -39.78 -22.33 -0.88
CA CYS A 28 -40.35 -21.27 -1.72
C CYS A 28 -39.29 -20.28 -2.24
N GLN A 29 -38.16 -20.79 -2.74
CA GLN A 29 -37.34 -19.97 -3.65
C GLN A 29 -37.90 -20.14 -5.08
N LYS A 30 -38.70 -19.15 -5.48
CA LYS A 30 -39.11 -18.92 -6.86
C LYS A 30 -37.83 -18.79 -7.68
N THR A 31 -37.46 -19.80 -8.45
CA THR A 31 -36.36 -19.74 -9.41
C THR A 31 -36.64 -18.62 -10.39
N LYS A 32 -35.98 -17.49 -10.19
CA LYS A 32 -35.89 -16.45 -11.19
C LYS A 32 -35.19 -17.07 -12.42
N PRO A 33 -35.69 -16.92 -13.64
CA PRO A 33 -34.97 -17.40 -14.82
C PRO A 33 -33.57 -16.78 -14.82
N PRO A 34 -32.54 -17.50 -15.28
CA PRO A 34 -31.21 -16.94 -15.37
C PRO A 34 -31.31 -15.72 -16.26
N THR A 35 -31.26 -14.55 -15.64
CA THR A 35 -30.91 -13.32 -16.36
C THR A 35 -29.50 -13.60 -16.83
N GLU A 36 -29.34 -13.72 -18.14
CA GLU A 36 -28.05 -13.71 -18.80
C GLU A 36 -27.32 -12.47 -18.26
N GLU A 37 -26.46 -12.70 -17.27
CA GLU A 37 -25.58 -11.69 -16.72
C GLU A 37 -24.64 -11.36 -17.87
N VAL A 38 -25.01 -10.31 -18.63
CA VAL A 38 -24.08 -9.67 -19.55
C VAL A 38 -22.90 -9.28 -18.64
N LEU A 39 -21.87 -10.14 -18.67
CA LEU A 39 -20.59 -9.84 -18.06
C LEU A 39 -20.25 -8.41 -18.48
N PRO A 40 -20.04 -7.49 -17.54
CA PRO A 40 -19.62 -6.17 -17.90
C PRO A 40 -18.38 -6.38 -18.76
N MET A 41 -18.50 -6.02 -20.04
CA MET A 41 -17.40 -6.01 -21.00
C MET A 41 -16.22 -5.46 -20.23
N ASP A 42 -15.21 -6.30 -20.00
CA ASP A 42 -13.99 -5.90 -19.32
C ASP A 42 -13.66 -4.51 -19.82
N ARG A 43 -13.73 -3.52 -18.93
CA ARG A 43 -13.12 -2.25 -19.20
C ARG A 43 -11.69 -2.60 -19.50
N VAL A 44 -11.33 -2.62 -20.76
CA VAL A 44 -9.94 -2.65 -21.18
C VAL A 44 -9.34 -1.45 -20.47
N THR A 45 -8.72 -1.71 -19.33
CA THR A 45 -8.01 -0.70 -18.56
C THR A 45 -6.84 -0.35 -19.46
N SER A 46 -7.02 0.73 -20.23
CA SER A 46 -5.97 1.21 -21.12
C SER A 46 -4.71 1.38 -20.28
N SER A 47 -3.64 0.74 -20.70
CA SER A 47 -2.31 0.98 -20.12
C SER A 47 -2.12 2.50 -19.97
N PRO A 48 -1.64 2.99 -18.85
CA PRO A 48 -1.42 4.43 -18.63
C PRO A 48 -0.25 5.01 -19.44
N VAL A 49 0.01 4.47 -20.62
CA VAL A 49 1.13 4.88 -21.48
C VAL A 49 1.04 6.37 -21.83
N GLY A 50 2.14 7.08 -21.62
CA GLY A 50 2.25 8.51 -21.92
C GLY A 50 1.63 9.44 -20.89
N THR A 51 1.29 8.93 -19.71
CA THR A 51 0.83 9.74 -18.57
C THR A 51 1.94 9.94 -17.54
N SER A 52 1.87 11.02 -16.76
CA SER A 52 2.79 11.32 -15.68
C SER A 52 2.02 11.54 -14.39
N GLN A 53 2.51 10.99 -13.30
CA GLN A 53 1.93 11.14 -11.97
C GLN A 53 2.95 11.75 -11.00
N THR A 54 2.59 12.83 -10.32
CA THR A 54 3.38 13.34 -9.19
C THR A 54 3.20 12.43 -7.99
N VAL A 55 4.29 11.84 -7.51
CA VAL A 55 4.29 10.92 -6.35
C VAL A 55 4.74 11.61 -5.07
N LEU A 56 5.56 12.65 -5.18
CA LEU A 56 5.95 13.51 -4.07
C LEU A 56 6.30 14.90 -4.57
N HIS A 57 5.66 15.94 -4.02
CA HIS A 57 6.03 17.33 -4.23
C HIS A 57 5.84 18.06 -2.91
N LYS A 58 6.90 18.14 -2.09
CA LYS A 58 6.75 18.63 -0.73
C LYS A 58 8.05 19.11 -0.11
N THR A 59 7.91 20.15 0.73
CA THR A 59 8.91 20.52 1.73
C THR A 59 8.53 19.94 3.08
N LEU A 60 9.45 19.24 3.74
CA LEU A 60 9.19 18.55 5.00
C LEU A 60 10.34 18.72 6.00
N SER A 61 10.02 18.57 7.29
CA SER A 61 11.01 18.53 8.35
C SER A 61 11.30 17.09 8.76
N LEU A 62 12.56 16.68 8.66
CA LEU A 62 13.03 15.34 9.00
C LEU A 62 13.81 15.35 10.31
N LYS A 63 13.29 14.62 11.31
CA LYS A 63 14.00 14.41 12.62
C LYS A 63 14.76 13.09 12.67
N SER A 64 14.23 12.04 12.09
CA SER A 64 14.84 10.70 12.07
C SER A 64 14.54 9.97 10.76
N SER A 65 13.30 9.65 10.52
CA SER A 65 12.84 8.96 9.30
C SER A 65 11.44 9.42 8.91
N VAL A 66 11.18 9.45 7.62
CA VAL A 66 9.85 9.66 7.05
C VAL A 66 9.70 8.79 5.81
N THR A 67 8.48 8.31 5.58
CA THR A 67 8.15 7.43 4.46
C THR A 67 6.96 7.99 3.69
N PHE A 68 7.02 7.89 2.35
CA PHE A 68 5.95 8.26 1.44
C PHE A 68 5.63 7.09 0.55
N PRO A 69 4.44 6.48 0.69
CA PRO A 69 3.97 5.44 -0.23
C PRO A 69 3.54 6.05 -1.57
N PHE A 70 3.70 5.29 -2.64
CA PHE A 70 3.11 5.56 -3.95
C PHE A 70 2.83 4.28 -4.71
N ASP A 71 1.82 4.31 -5.57
CA ASP A 71 1.37 3.16 -6.32
C ASP A 71 1.70 3.30 -7.80
N ILE A 72 2.17 2.20 -8.40
CA ILE A 72 2.21 2.03 -9.84
C ILE A 72 0.90 1.36 -10.26
N PRO A 73 0.11 1.98 -11.16
CA PRO A 73 -1.17 1.41 -11.60
C PRO A 73 -0.97 0.08 -12.31
N PRO A 74 -2.00 -0.78 -12.38
CA PRO A 74 -1.92 -2.02 -13.15
C PRO A 74 -1.64 -1.74 -14.64
N HIS A 75 -1.00 -2.71 -15.28
CA HIS A 75 -0.62 -2.67 -16.70
C HIS A 75 0.37 -1.56 -17.11
N ALA A 76 1.11 -0.99 -16.17
CA ALA A 76 2.22 -0.09 -16.48
C ALA A 76 3.39 -0.89 -17.04
N VAL A 77 3.76 -0.63 -18.31
CA VAL A 77 4.77 -1.43 -19.03
C VAL A 77 6.18 -1.00 -18.67
N ARG A 78 6.41 0.30 -18.56
CA ARG A 78 7.73 0.90 -18.28
C ARG A 78 7.60 2.08 -17.33
N PRO A 79 7.18 1.85 -16.09
CA PRO A 79 7.09 2.94 -15.13
C PRO A 79 8.49 3.45 -14.83
N HIS A 80 8.67 4.77 -14.98
CA HIS A 80 9.94 5.44 -14.83
C HIS A 80 9.84 6.52 -13.75
N LEU A 81 10.51 6.30 -12.62
CA LEU A 81 10.56 7.26 -11.52
C LEU A 81 11.73 8.22 -11.73
N HIS A 82 11.45 9.51 -11.75
CA HIS A 82 12.45 10.54 -11.80
C HIS A 82 12.13 11.68 -10.83
N GLY A 83 13.16 12.39 -10.42
CA GLY A 83 12.99 13.53 -9.51
C GLY A 83 14.28 13.94 -8.85
N ILE A 84 14.14 14.89 -7.93
CA ILE A 84 15.25 15.45 -7.17
C ILE A 84 14.81 15.68 -5.73
N PHE A 85 15.76 15.57 -4.81
CA PHE A 85 15.62 16.13 -3.48
C PHE A 85 16.83 16.96 -3.10
N GLU A 86 16.58 17.96 -2.27
CA GLU A 86 17.60 18.76 -1.58
C GLU A 86 17.30 18.77 -0.09
N SER A 87 18.35 18.74 0.73
CA SER A 87 18.21 18.82 2.17
C SER A 87 19.10 19.91 2.77
N PHE A 88 18.57 20.57 3.80
CA PHE A 88 19.22 21.69 4.47
C PHE A 88 19.14 21.52 5.99
N VAL A 89 20.09 22.10 6.69
CA VAL A 89 19.95 22.33 8.12
C VAL A 89 19.14 23.60 8.33
N ARG A 90 18.12 23.55 9.19
CA ARG A 90 17.12 24.64 9.35
C ARG A 90 17.72 26.00 9.71
N GLU A 91 18.88 26.01 10.36
CA GLU A 91 19.52 27.23 10.85
C GLU A 91 20.40 27.93 9.79
N VAL A 92 20.70 27.23 8.69
CA VAL A 92 21.60 27.75 7.64
C VAL A 92 20.97 27.52 6.29
N HIS A 93 20.02 28.37 5.92
CA HIS A 93 19.42 28.35 4.58
C HIS A 93 20.50 28.60 3.54
N GLY A 94 20.81 27.59 2.72
CA GLY A 94 21.72 27.68 1.58
C GLY A 94 23.17 27.23 1.82
N ALA A 95 23.52 26.72 3.01
CA ALA A 95 24.79 26.02 3.16
C ALA A 95 24.57 24.51 2.91
N SER A 96 24.99 24.07 1.74
CA SER A 96 25.14 22.65 1.46
C SER A 96 26.40 22.14 2.14
N ASP A 97 26.30 21.69 3.37
CA ASP A 97 27.39 21.01 4.03
C ASP A 97 26.98 19.57 4.38
N ASP A 98 27.95 18.75 4.72
CA ASP A 98 27.75 17.35 5.09
C ASP A 98 26.81 17.16 6.30
N THR A 99 26.50 18.20 7.05
CA THR A 99 25.54 18.16 8.16
C THR A 99 24.10 18.03 7.70
N ALA A 100 23.80 18.43 6.45
CA ALA A 100 22.50 18.27 5.82
C ALA A 100 22.26 16.89 5.21
N ASN A 101 23.28 16.04 5.12
CA ASN A 101 23.20 14.74 4.48
C ASN A 101 22.08 13.86 5.06
N VAL A 102 21.34 13.18 4.18
CA VAL A 102 20.30 12.20 4.46
C VAL A 102 20.55 10.95 3.66
N ASP A 103 20.04 9.81 4.14
CA ASP A 103 19.91 8.61 3.33
C ASP A 103 18.57 8.62 2.64
N PHE A 104 18.52 8.22 1.38
CA PHE A 104 17.32 8.09 0.62
C PHE A 104 17.25 6.70 -0.03
N LEU A 105 16.09 6.03 0.11
CA LEU A 105 15.86 4.70 -0.42
C LEU A 105 14.51 4.65 -1.15
N ILE A 106 14.46 3.81 -2.19
CA ILE A 106 13.22 3.37 -2.85
C ILE A 106 13.14 1.86 -2.68
N VAL A 107 12.04 1.42 -2.11
CA VAL A 107 11.78 0.01 -1.78
C VAL A 107 10.37 -0.38 -2.21
N ASN A 108 10.14 -1.66 -2.52
CA ASN A 108 8.80 -2.22 -2.67
C ASN A 108 8.21 -2.60 -1.29
N ALA A 109 6.97 -3.10 -1.26
CA ALA A 109 6.27 -3.46 -0.03
C ALA A 109 7.02 -4.51 0.81
N ASP A 110 7.53 -5.58 0.19
CA ASP A 110 8.25 -6.66 0.89
C ASP A 110 9.55 -6.14 1.48
N GLN A 111 10.30 -5.34 0.72
CA GLN A 111 11.55 -4.71 1.17
C GLN A 111 11.29 -3.70 2.30
N TYR A 112 10.15 -3.00 2.25
CA TYR A 112 9.75 -2.07 3.31
C TYR A 112 9.42 -2.80 4.61
N ASP A 113 8.72 -3.93 4.54
CA ASP A 113 8.45 -4.78 5.70
C ASP A 113 9.74 -5.33 6.32
N ASP A 114 10.70 -5.75 5.51
CA ASP A 114 12.01 -6.17 5.98
C ASP A 114 12.75 -5.02 6.68
N LEU A 115 12.73 -3.84 6.06
CA LEU A 115 13.37 -2.64 6.57
C LEU A 115 12.82 -2.21 7.94
N THR A 116 11.50 -2.25 8.11
CA THR A 116 10.81 -1.88 9.36
C THR A 116 10.97 -2.96 10.44
N SER A 117 11.13 -4.21 10.03
CA SER A 117 11.39 -5.36 10.90
C SER A 117 12.88 -5.52 11.23
N ASN A 118 13.74 -4.59 10.82
CA ASN A 118 15.19 -4.62 10.98
C ASN A 118 15.84 -5.89 10.41
N ARG A 119 15.27 -6.42 9.32
CA ARG A 119 15.82 -7.53 8.54
C ARG A 119 16.67 -7.00 7.38
N PRO A 120 17.68 -7.75 6.93
CA PRO A 120 18.44 -7.40 5.76
C PRO A 120 17.52 -7.28 4.54
N SER A 121 17.59 -6.14 3.84
CA SER A 121 16.83 -5.90 2.63
C SER A 121 17.67 -5.08 1.66
N GLU A 122 17.62 -5.45 0.39
CA GLU A 122 18.24 -4.70 -0.69
C GLU A 122 17.21 -3.75 -1.29
N ALA A 123 17.51 -2.46 -1.31
CA ALA A 123 16.62 -1.45 -1.91
C ALA A 123 16.74 -1.46 -3.44
N LEU A 124 15.66 -1.09 -4.13
CA LEU A 124 15.68 -0.87 -5.60
C LEU A 124 16.61 0.29 -5.98
N PHE A 125 16.64 1.29 -5.12
CA PHE A 125 17.56 2.42 -5.21
C PHE A 125 17.95 2.85 -3.80
N SER A 126 19.23 3.19 -3.61
CA SER A 126 19.69 3.76 -2.35
C SER A 126 20.83 4.74 -2.58
N VAL A 127 20.78 5.85 -1.86
CA VAL A 127 21.90 6.77 -1.72
C VAL A 127 22.09 7.04 -0.24
N GLN A 128 23.33 7.06 0.19
CA GLN A 128 23.71 7.32 1.59
C GLN A 128 24.44 8.67 1.68
N ALA A 129 24.14 9.38 2.75
CA ALA A 129 24.81 10.62 3.12
C ALA A 129 24.87 11.65 1.95
N SER A 130 23.72 11.98 1.37
CA SER A 130 23.60 13.00 0.33
C SER A 130 22.66 14.13 0.75
N HIS A 131 22.99 15.36 0.43
CA HIS A 131 22.13 16.53 0.64
C HIS A 131 21.46 17.02 -0.66
N ASN A 132 21.89 16.52 -1.81
CA ASN A 132 21.30 16.81 -3.11
C ASN A 132 21.45 15.59 -4.02
N GLN A 133 20.33 15.07 -4.53
CA GLN A 133 20.35 13.89 -5.39
C GLN A 133 19.27 13.95 -6.45
N SER A 134 19.69 13.78 -7.69
CA SER A 134 18.81 13.46 -8.81
C SER A 134 18.63 11.94 -8.88
N VAL A 135 17.39 11.51 -9.02
CA VAL A 135 17.01 10.09 -9.14
C VAL A 135 16.42 9.86 -10.53
N ASN A 136 16.80 8.75 -11.12
CA ASN A 136 16.33 8.31 -12.43
C ASN A 136 16.32 6.79 -12.41
N LEU A 137 15.15 6.16 -12.30
CA LEU A 137 15.01 4.74 -12.01
C LEU A 137 13.87 4.12 -12.80
N ASP A 138 14.19 3.09 -13.58
CA ASP A 138 13.18 2.23 -14.19
C ASP A 138 12.62 1.28 -13.12
N LEU A 139 11.31 1.32 -12.93
CA LEU A 139 10.61 0.41 -12.02
C LEU A 139 10.12 -0.82 -12.79
N PRO A 140 9.99 -1.98 -12.11
CA PRO A 140 9.38 -3.15 -12.70
C PRO A 140 7.98 -2.88 -13.25
N ALA A 141 7.67 -3.51 -14.39
CA ALA A 141 6.33 -3.47 -14.96
C ALA A 141 5.30 -4.04 -13.98
N SER A 142 4.11 -3.43 -13.94
CA SER A 142 2.99 -3.96 -13.18
C SER A 142 2.10 -4.84 -14.06
N LEU A 143 1.55 -5.90 -13.48
CA LEU A 143 0.59 -6.79 -14.14
C LEU A 143 -0.84 -6.35 -13.82
N ASP A 144 -1.70 -7.28 -13.41
CA ASP A 144 -3.14 -7.07 -13.18
C ASP A 144 -3.47 -6.30 -11.90
N ARG A 145 -2.47 -6.01 -11.06
CA ARG A 145 -2.63 -5.32 -9.79
C ARG A 145 -1.69 -4.14 -9.66
N PRO A 146 -2.08 -3.09 -8.93
CA PRO A 146 -1.16 -2.01 -8.59
C PRO A 146 0.01 -2.57 -7.76
N VAL A 147 1.17 -1.95 -7.89
CA VAL A 147 2.38 -2.30 -7.12
C VAL A 147 2.74 -1.10 -6.25
N GLU A 148 2.80 -1.33 -4.95
CA GLU A 148 3.12 -0.31 -3.96
C GLU A 148 4.63 -0.20 -3.75
N TYR A 149 5.11 1.04 -3.71
CA TYR A 149 6.48 1.42 -3.42
C TYR A 149 6.55 2.48 -2.34
N TYR A 150 7.72 2.60 -1.72
CA TYR A 150 7.96 3.55 -0.64
C TYR A 150 9.24 4.34 -0.90
N GLN A 151 9.14 5.66 -0.77
CA GLN A 151 10.26 6.58 -0.68
C GLN A 151 10.58 6.79 0.80
N VAL A 152 11.77 6.43 1.22
CA VAL A 152 12.19 6.49 2.62
C VAL A 152 13.36 7.46 2.76
N PHE A 153 13.17 8.52 3.52
CA PHE A 153 14.23 9.44 3.93
C PHE A 153 14.63 9.15 5.37
N ARG A 154 15.93 9.08 5.61
CA ARG A 154 16.51 8.88 6.94
C ARG A 154 17.56 9.94 7.22
N ALA A 155 17.54 10.48 8.42
CA ALA A 155 18.60 11.37 8.91
C ALA A 155 19.36 10.69 10.05
N ALA A 156 20.66 10.91 10.09
CA ALA A 156 21.42 10.61 11.31
C ALA A 156 20.83 11.39 12.49
N LYS A 157 20.97 10.86 13.69
CA LYS A 157 20.54 11.56 14.91
C LYS A 157 21.26 12.89 15.04
N GLY A 158 20.52 13.92 15.35
CA GLY A 158 21.11 15.26 15.51
C GLY A 158 20.11 16.38 15.20
N VAL A 159 20.58 17.39 14.50
CA VAL A 159 19.78 18.57 14.13
C VAL A 159 18.70 18.19 13.13
N PRO A 160 17.44 18.65 13.30
CA PRO A 160 16.38 18.46 12.32
C PRO A 160 16.76 19.05 10.96
N LYS A 161 16.46 18.32 9.88
CA LYS A 161 16.72 18.74 8.51
C LYS A 161 15.44 19.14 7.82
N VAL A 162 15.54 20.00 6.84
CA VAL A 162 14.44 20.31 5.91
C VAL A 162 14.78 19.63 4.59
N ILE A 163 13.82 18.94 4.02
CA ILE A 163 13.94 18.29 2.70
C ILE A 163 12.92 18.93 1.78
N GLU A 164 13.39 19.35 0.62
CA GLU A 164 12.55 19.69 -0.52
C GLU A 164 12.66 18.56 -1.54
N ALA A 165 11.53 17.97 -1.91
CA ALA A 165 11.49 16.83 -2.80
C ALA A 165 10.41 16.99 -3.87
N ASP A 166 10.78 16.69 -5.12
CA ASP A 166 9.87 16.63 -6.27
C ASP A 166 10.15 15.35 -7.06
N PHE A 167 9.19 14.44 -7.05
CA PHE A 167 9.30 13.16 -7.74
C PHE A 167 8.04 12.86 -8.56
N ARG A 168 8.25 12.28 -9.72
CA ARG A 168 7.20 11.89 -10.67
C ARG A 168 7.47 10.49 -11.21
N VAL A 169 6.40 9.84 -11.63
CA VAL A 169 6.46 8.58 -12.38
C VAL A 169 5.81 8.81 -13.74
N ASP A 170 6.52 8.45 -14.79
CA ASP A 170 6.02 8.39 -16.16
C ASP A 170 5.67 6.94 -16.53
N PHE A 171 4.63 6.76 -17.35
CA PHE A 171 4.09 5.45 -17.76
C PHE A 171 4.10 5.27 -19.26
#